data_fba312dd34d8ca50b69773ff0eb92a29
#
_entry.id   fba312dd34d8ca50b69773ff0eb92a29
#
_cell.length_a   1.000
_cell.length_b   1.000
_cell.length_c   1.000
_cell.angle_alpha   90.00
_cell.angle_beta   90.00
_cell.angle_gamma   90.00
#
_symmetry.space_group_name_H-M   'P 1'
#
loop_
_entity.id
_entity.type
_entity.pdbx_description
1 polymer ?
#
loop_
_entity_poly.entity_id
_entity_poly.type
_entity_poly.pdbx_seq_one_letter_code
_entity_poly.pdbx_strand_id
1 'polypeptide(L)'
;MLDWHCTWRNRADELSDSLKNTMLLGHYMVTRYRGHYYAKAQNLVRRLRRAYDDVLARYDLLLMPTLPMVATPLPEPNAPVEQILQRAFEMLANTAQFDCTHHPAMSLPCGLVDGLPVGMMLVGKAFDENTILRAAAAFEKGVDWKSLKAG
;
A
#
# COMPACT_ATOMS: atom_id res chain seq x y z
N MET A 1 -17.99 -15.12 12.73
CA MET A 1 -17.09 -14.52 11.73
C MET A 1 -17.17 -15.23 10.38
N LEU A 2 -17.06 -16.57 10.33
CA LEU A 2 -17.18 -17.35 9.08
C LEU A 2 -18.51 -17.16 8.37
N ASP A 3 -19.64 -17.16 9.08
CA ASP A 3 -20.96 -16.97 8.47
C ASP A 3 -21.13 -15.62 7.79
N TRP A 4 -20.53 -14.57 8.36
CA TRP A 4 -20.54 -13.24 7.75
C TRP A 4 -19.73 -13.22 6.45
N HIS A 5 -18.58 -13.89 6.39
CA HIS A 5 -17.78 -14.01 5.18
C HIS A 5 -18.46 -14.82 4.06
N CYS A 6 -19.42 -15.71 4.40
CA CYS A 6 -20.15 -16.46 3.40
C CYS A 6 -21.28 -15.65 2.73
N THR A 7 -21.73 -14.55 3.35
CA THR A 7 -22.86 -13.76 2.84
C THR A 7 -22.50 -12.81 1.69
N TRP A 8 -21.22 -12.53 1.46
CA TRP A 8 -20.77 -11.60 0.41
C TRP A 8 -21.25 -11.97 -0.99
N ARG A 9 -21.44 -13.29 -1.27
CA ARG A 9 -21.92 -13.77 -2.56
C ARG A 9 -23.32 -13.27 -2.90
N ASN A 10 -24.17 -13.08 -1.90
CA ASN A 10 -25.52 -12.56 -2.07
C ASN A 10 -25.53 -11.04 -2.31
N ARG A 11 -24.39 -10.37 -2.09
CA ARG A 11 -24.18 -8.93 -2.21
C ARG A 11 -22.99 -8.61 -3.12
N ALA A 12 -22.65 -9.51 -4.05
CA ALA A 12 -21.46 -9.35 -4.89
C ALA A 12 -21.51 -8.08 -5.76
N ASP A 13 -22.70 -7.64 -6.12
CA ASP A 13 -22.90 -6.41 -6.91
C ASP A 13 -22.52 -5.13 -6.15
N GLU A 14 -22.51 -5.18 -4.82
CA GLU A 14 -22.10 -4.05 -3.97
C GLU A 14 -20.57 -3.92 -3.81
N LEU A 15 -19.81 -4.89 -4.27
CA LEU A 15 -18.34 -4.83 -4.27
C LEU A 15 -17.85 -3.74 -5.24
N SER A 16 -16.79 -3.04 -4.86
CA SER A 16 -16.17 -2.05 -5.74
C SER A 16 -15.66 -2.68 -7.05
N ASP A 17 -15.62 -1.89 -8.11
CA ASP A 17 -15.13 -2.38 -9.41
C ASP A 17 -13.66 -2.82 -9.35
N SER A 18 -12.83 -2.18 -8.53
CA SER A 18 -11.44 -2.60 -8.31
C SER A 18 -11.36 -3.99 -7.68
N LEU A 19 -12.20 -4.29 -6.68
CA LEU A 19 -12.24 -5.60 -6.06
C LEU A 19 -12.78 -6.67 -7.01
N LYS A 20 -13.87 -6.38 -7.73
CA LYS A 20 -14.43 -7.27 -8.77
C LYS A 20 -13.37 -7.61 -9.82
N ASN A 21 -12.67 -6.57 -10.32
CA ASN A 21 -11.60 -6.76 -11.32
C ASN A 21 -10.47 -7.64 -10.78
N THR A 22 -10.02 -7.41 -9.55
CA THR A 22 -8.95 -8.20 -8.93
C THR A 22 -9.35 -9.65 -8.75
N MET A 23 -10.59 -9.91 -8.31
CA MET A 23 -11.11 -11.28 -8.15
C MET A 23 -11.23 -12.00 -9.50
N LEU A 24 -11.78 -11.34 -10.52
CA LEU A 24 -11.92 -11.91 -11.86
C LEU A 24 -10.57 -12.17 -12.52
N LEU A 25 -9.64 -11.22 -12.40
CA LEU A 25 -8.27 -11.39 -12.91
C LEU A 25 -7.56 -12.54 -12.19
N GLY A 26 -7.67 -12.62 -10.86
CA GLY A 26 -7.08 -13.70 -10.07
C GLY A 26 -7.63 -15.07 -10.50
N HIS A 27 -8.95 -15.19 -10.64
CA HIS A 27 -9.58 -16.41 -11.12
C HIS A 27 -9.11 -16.81 -12.53
N TYR A 28 -9.09 -15.85 -13.46
CA TYR A 28 -8.60 -16.06 -14.83
C TYR A 28 -7.15 -16.56 -14.83
N MET A 29 -6.28 -15.91 -14.05
CA MET A 29 -4.86 -16.28 -13.99
C MET A 29 -4.65 -17.69 -13.44
N VAL A 30 -5.38 -18.08 -12.38
CA VAL A 30 -5.31 -19.43 -11.82
C VAL A 30 -5.85 -20.47 -12.79
N THR A 31 -7.00 -20.22 -13.39
CA THR A 31 -7.66 -21.15 -14.30
C THR A 31 -6.85 -21.35 -15.59
N ARG A 32 -6.38 -20.25 -16.19
CA ARG A 32 -5.69 -20.28 -17.49
C ARG A 32 -4.24 -20.75 -17.38
N TYR A 33 -3.54 -20.35 -16.29
CA TYR A 33 -2.09 -20.54 -16.16
C TYR A 33 -1.69 -21.44 -14.99
N ARG A 34 -2.65 -22.07 -14.31
CA ARG A 34 -2.40 -23.09 -13.27
C ARG A 34 -1.36 -22.68 -12.21
N GLY A 35 -1.38 -21.44 -11.77
CA GLY A 35 -0.46 -20.96 -10.75
C GLY A 35 0.96 -20.63 -11.23
N HIS A 36 1.28 -20.77 -12.54
CA HIS A 36 2.60 -20.46 -13.07
C HIS A 36 3.09 -19.05 -12.72
N TYR A 37 2.24 -18.05 -12.94
CA TYR A 37 2.59 -16.66 -12.61
C TYR A 37 2.67 -16.40 -11.11
N TYR A 38 1.84 -17.07 -10.31
CA TYR A 38 1.93 -16.99 -8.87
C TYR A 38 3.29 -17.53 -8.37
N ALA A 39 3.72 -18.69 -8.84
CA ALA A 39 5.02 -19.24 -8.47
C ALA A 39 6.18 -18.33 -8.90
N LYS A 40 6.12 -17.75 -10.11
CA LYS A 40 7.09 -16.78 -10.58
C LYS A 40 7.11 -15.52 -9.70
N ALA A 41 5.95 -14.97 -9.36
CA ALA A 41 5.83 -13.81 -8.47
C ALA A 41 6.43 -14.11 -7.09
N GLN A 42 6.14 -15.27 -6.48
CA GLN A 42 6.71 -15.67 -5.20
C GLN A 42 8.25 -15.76 -5.23
N ASN A 43 8.82 -16.24 -6.33
CA ASN A 43 10.28 -16.26 -6.50
C ASN A 43 10.88 -14.84 -6.63
N LEU A 44 10.19 -13.93 -7.30
CA LEU A 44 10.60 -12.52 -7.38
C LEU A 44 10.49 -11.82 -6.03
N VAL A 45 9.43 -12.08 -5.26
CA VAL A 45 9.25 -11.55 -3.90
C VAL A 45 10.41 -11.96 -2.99
N ARG A 46 10.89 -13.21 -3.07
CA ARG A 46 12.05 -13.66 -2.30
C ARG A 46 13.33 -12.86 -2.63
N ARG A 47 13.52 -12.53 -3.91
CA ARG A 47 14.66 -11.70 -4.34
C ARG A 47 14.51 -10.26 -3.85
N LEU A 48 13.30 -9.70 -3.96
CA LEU A 48 12.99 -8.37 -3.49
C LEU A 48 13.20 -8.24 -1.97
N ARG A 49 12.69 -9.23 -1.20
CA ARG A 49 12.89 -9.27 0.25
C ARG A 49 14.35 -9.23 0.62
N ARG A 50 15.19 -10.09 0.02
CA ARG A 50 16.64 -10.09 0.27
C ARG A 50 17.27 -8.74 0.00
N ALA A 51 16.90 -8.06 -1.09
CA ALA A 51 17.43 -6.74 -1.40
C ALA A 51 17.11 -5.70 -0.31
N TYR A 52 15.90 -5.74 0.25
CA TYR A 52 15.53 -4.89 1.40
C TYR A 52 16.26 -5.31 2.67
N ASP A 53 16.35 -6.61 2.97
CA ASP A 53 17.11 -7.14 4.11
C ASP A 53 18.57 -6.69 4.06
N ASP A 54 19.22 -6.75 2.89
CA ASP A 54 20.62 -6.34 2.68
C ASP A 54 20.82 -4.83 2.94
N VAL A 55 19.86 -4.01 2.57
CA VAL A 55 19.90 -2.56 2.86
C VAL A 55 19.64 -2.30 4.33
N LEU A 56 18.62 -2.91 4.90
CA LEU A 56 18.24 -2.74 6.30
C LEU A 56 19.28 -3.36 7.27
N ALA A 57 20.14 -4.27 6.81
CA ALA A 57 21.29 -4.72 7.59
C ALA A 57 22.31 -3.59 7.86
N ARG A 58 22.35 -2.56 7.00
CA ARG A 58 23.27 -1.42 7.08
C ARG A 58 22.64 -0.14 7.62
N TYR A 59 21.31 -0.02 7.52
CA TYR A 59 20.53 1.13 7.95
C TYR A 59 19.45 0.68 8.92
N ASP A 60 19.05 1.56 9.83
CA ASP A 60 18.03 1.25 10.81
C ASP A 60 16.64 1.29 10.21
N LEU A 61 16.39 2.23 9.30
CA LEU A 61 15.12 2.46 8.62
C LEU A 61 15.33 2.93 7.18
N LEU A 62 14.33 2.66 6.34
CA LEU A 62 14.17 3.35 5.07
C LEU A 62 13.12 4.45 5.23
N LEU A 63 13.35 5.59 4.60
CA LEU A 63 12.45 6.72 4.58
C LEU A 63 12.10 7.07 3.14
N MET A 64 10.80 7.15 2.86
CA MET A 64 10.30 7.52 1.54
C MET A 64 8.92 8.17 1.64
N PRO A 65 8.42 8.86 0.60
CA PRO A 65 7.02 9.26 0.55
C PRO A 65 6.10 8.02 0.57
N THR A 66 5.00 8.09 1.33
CA THR A 66 4.03 6.98 1.38
C THR A 66 3.41 6.75 0.00
N LEU A 67 3.04 7.82 -0.68
CA LEU A 67 2.50 7.79 -2.04
C LEU A 67 3.39 8.61 -2.98
N PRO A 68 3.49 8.25 -4.26
CA PRO A 68 4.29 9.00 -5.24
C PRO A 68 3.61 10.29 -5.71
N MET A 69 2.40 10.57 -5.21
CA MET A 69 1.57 11.70 -5.60
C MET A 69 0.78 12.23 -4.40
N VAL A 70 0.29 13.46 -4.51
CA VAL A 70 -0.72 14.01 -3.61
C VAL A 70 -2.09 13.44 -3.93
N ALA A 71 -3.09 13.70 -3.06
CA ALA A 71 -4.47 13.28 -3.29
C ALA A 71 -4.96 13.74 -4.68
N THR A 72 -5.47 12.81 -5.46
CA THR A 72 -6.04 13.09 -6.78
C THR A 72 -7.50 13.51 -6.67
N PRO A 73 -8.04 14.33 -7.61
CA PRO A 73 -9.47 14.62 -7.66
C PRO A 73 -10.31 13.33 -7.69
N LEU A 74 -11.46 13.37 -7.03
CA LEU A 74 -12.40 12.26 -7.12
C LEU A 74 -12.81 12.03 -8.59
N PRO A 75 -12.99 10.78 -9.03
CA PRO A 75 -13.52 10.51 -10.36
C PRO A 75 -14.97 11.02 -10.45
N GLU A 76 -15.37 11.42 -11.66
CA GLU A 76 -16.76 11.76 -11.93
C GLU A 76 -17.70 10.58 -11.63
N PRO A 77 -18.97 10.83 -11.21
CA PRO A 77 -19.91 9.75 -10.84
C PRO A 77 -20.11 8.68 -11.92
N ASN A 78 -19.95 9.05 -13.20
CA ASN A 78 -20.07 8.15 -14.36
C ASN A 78 -18.72 7.92 -15.05
N ALA A 79 -17.61 8.03 -14.34
CA ALA A 79 -16.29 7.80 -14.91
C ALA A 79 -16.18 6.37 -15.47
N PRO A 80 -15.46 6.17 -16.59
CA PRO A 80 -15.17 4.84 -17.11
C PRO A 80 -14.46 3.98 -16.04
N VAL A 81 -14.75 2.69 -16.01
CA VAL A 81 -14.15 1.73 -15.06
C VAL A 81 -12.64 1.75 -15.15
N GLU A 82 -12.08 1.90 -16.34
CA GLU A 82 -10.63 2.00 -16.58
C GLU A 82 -10.00 3.17 -15.82
N GLN A 83 -10.66 4.32 -15.77
CA GLN A 83 -10.18 5.48 -15.03
C GLN A 83 -10.22 5.24 -13.51
N ILE A 84 -11.28 4.60 -13.02
CA ILE A 84 -11.42 4.24 -11.60
C ILE A 84 -10.31 3.26 -11.21
N LEU A 85 -10.07 2.23 -12.04
CA LEU A 85 -9.02 1.23 -11.81
C LEU A 85 -7.63 1.85 -11.85
N GLN A 86 -7.34 2.70 -12.84
CA GLN A 86 -6.07 3.40 -12.93
C GLN A 86 -5.78 4.18 -11.65
N ARG A 87 -6.72 4.99 -11.18
CA ARG A 87 -6.56 5.75 -9.94
C ARG A 87 -6.37 4.87 -8.71
N ALA A 88 -7.11 3.76 -8.62
CA ALA A 88 -6.98 2.82 -7.52
C ALA A 88 -5.58 2.16 -7.47
N PHE A 89 -4.97 1.87 -8.63
CA PHE A 89 -3.67 1.20 -8.70
C PHE A 89 -2.46 2.14 -8.65
N GLU A 90 -2.60 3.39 -9.08
CA GLU A 90 -1.52 4.39 -8.98
C GLU A 90 -1.05 4.63 -7.54
N MET A 91 -1.94 4.52 -6.57
CA MET A 91 -1.64 4.70 -5.15
C MET A 91 -0.78 3.57 -4.55
N LEU A 92 -0.65 2.43 -5.22
CA LEU A 92 0.05 1.26 -4.68
C LEU A 92 1.58 1.29 -4.90
N ALA A 93 2.09 2.22 -5.70
CA ALA A 93 3.47 2.17 -6.21
C ALA A 93 4.55 2.12 -5.12
N ASN A 94 4.35 2.79 -3.98
CA ASN A 94 5.32 2.81 -2.87
C ASN A 94 4.97 1.87 -1.72
N THR A 95 3.79 1.24 -1.71
CA THR A 95 3.32 0.42 -0.57
C THR A 95 3.25 -1.06 -0.88
N ALA A 96 2.86 -1.45 -2.09
CA ALA A 96 2.62 -2.83 -2.48
C ALA A 96 3.83 -3.77 -2.30
N GLN A 97 5.05 -3.26 -2.44
CA GLN A 97 6.25 -4.06 -2.24
C GLN A 97 6.40 -4.52 -0.79
N PHE A 98 5.97 -3.72 0.19
CA PHE A 98 6.07 -4.08 1.61
C PHE A 98 4.99 -5.06 2.03
N ASP A 99 3.81 -5.01 1.41
CA ASP A 99 2.79 -6.06 1.56
C ASP A 99 3.32 -7.42 1.08
N CYS A 100 4.09 -7.44 0.00
CA CYS A 100 4.68 -8.66 -0.53
C CYS A 100 5.89 -9.14 0.29
N THR A 101 6.75 -8.22 0.74
CA THR A 101 7.99 -8.58 1.45
C THR A 101 7.81 -8.71 2.96
N HIS A 102 6.66 -8.26 3.49
CA HIS A 102 6.30 -8.29 4.92
C HIS A 102 7.25 -7.51 5.83
N HIS A 103 7.89 -6.46 5.31
CA HIS A 103 8.59 -5.50 6.15
C HIS A 103 7.58 -4.59 6.84
N PRO A 104 7.73 -4.34 8.14
CA PRO A 104 6.86 -3.39 8.84
C PRO A 104 7.05 -2.00 8.26
N ALA A 105 5.96 -1.31 8.02
CA ALA A 105 5.94 0.04 7.48
C ALA A 105 4.91 0.91 8.20
N MET A 106 5.21 2.18 8.40
CA MET A 106 4.34 3.15 9.04
C MET A 106 4.34 4.46 8.28
N SER A 107 3.16 5.01 8.02
CA SER A 107 3.01 6.34 7.43
C SER A 107 2.73 7.39 8.50
N LEU A 108 3.38 8.53 8.38
CA LEU A 108 3.24 9.69 9.28
C LEU A 108 2.92 10.93 8.44
N PRO A 109 2.03 11.83 8.89
CA PRO A 109 1.86 13.12 8.26
C PRO A 109 3.16 13.94 8.43
N CYS A 110 3.71 14.46 7.33
CA CYS A 110 4.99 15.17 7.37
C CYS A 110 4.97 16.57 6.77
N GLY A 111 3.86 16.97 6.17
CA GLY A 111 3.75 18.30 5.59
C GLY A 111 2.63 18.42 4.58
N LEU A 112 2.65 19.52 3.83
CA LEU A 112 1.71 19.83 2.78
C LEU A 112 2.47 20.11 1.48
N VAL A 113 1.89 19.71 0.36
CA VAL A 113 2.33 20.08 -1.00
C VAL A 113 1.10 20.63 -1.71
N ASP A 114 1.15 21.86 -2.17
CA ASP A 114 0.02 22.57 -2.79
C ASP A 114 -1.26 22.55 -1.92
N GLY A 115 -1.10 22.68 -0.59
CA GLY A 115 -2.21 22.65 0.37
C GLY A 115 -2.74 21.24 0.67
N LEU A 116 -2.23 20.19 0.04
CA LEU A 116 -2.65 18.80 0.25
C LEU A 116 -1.67 18.05 1.18
N PRO A 117 -2.18 17.23 2.12
CA PRO A 117 -1.33 16.51 3.06
C PRO A 117 -0.50 15.44 2.36
N VAL A 118 0.76 15.29 2.81
CA VAL A 118 1.67 14.23 2.37
C VAL A 118 2.11 13.37 3.54
N GLY A 119 2.29 12.07 3.27
CA GLY A 119 2.77 11.09 4.22
C GLY A 119 4.22 10.72 3.99
N MET A 120 4.98 10.65 5.07
CA MET A 120 6.32 10.06 5.14
C MET A 120 6.18 8.61 5.59
N MET A 121 6.74 7.69 4.85
CA MET A 121 6.74 6.28 5.23
C MET A 121 8.10 5.87 5.80
N LEU A 122 8.06 5.24 6.97
CA LEU A 122 9.19 4.59 7.61
C LEU A 122 9.04 3.08 7.44
N VAL A 123 10.10 2.43 6.96
CA VAL A 123 10.13 0.97 6.79
C VAL A 123 11.29 0.41 7.58
N GLY A 124 11.03 -0.61 8.38
CA GLY A 124 12.00 -1.24 9.26
C GLY A 124 12.33 -2.69 8.90
N LYS A 125 13.24 -3.26 9.67
CA LYS A 125 13.58 -4.69 9.61
C LYS A 125 12.36 -5.53 9.99
N ALA A 126 12.29 -6.74 9.46
CA ALA A 126 11.25 -7.69 9.84
C ALA A 126 11.21 -7.87 11.37
N PHE A 127 10.03 -7.74 11.96
CA PHE A 127 9.76 -7.81 13.41
C PHE A 127 10.43 -6.72 14.28
N ASP A 128 10.86 -5.59 13.68
CA ASP A 128 11.44 -4.46 14.42
C ASP A 128 10.53 -3.22 14.34
N GLU A 129 9.26 -3.40 14.63
CA GLU A 129 8.26 -2.32 14.74
C GLU A 129 8.64 -1.28 15.79
N ASN A 130 9.36 -1.69 16.84
CA ASN A 130 9.81 -0.79 17.89
C ASN A 130 10.72 0.33 17.38
N THR A 131 11.61 0.04 16.44
CA THR A 131 12.50 1.05 15.85
C THR A 131 11.68 2.06 15.04
N ILE A 132 10.67 1.61 14.29
CA ILE A 132 9.75 2.47 13.55
C ILE A 132 8.98 3.39 14.50
N LEU A 133 8.38 2.83 15.56
CA LEU A 133 7.59 3.58 16.55
C LEU A 133 8.44 4.62 17.29
N ARG A 134 9.68 4.29 17.64
CA ARG A 134 10.62 5.23 18.28
C ARG A 134 10.97 6.39 17.36
N ALA A 135 11.24 6.11 16.07
CA ALA A 135 11.54 7.14 15.08
C ALA A 135 10.32 8.04 14.83
N ALA A 136 9.14 7.44 14.71
CA ALA A 136 7.87 8.14 14.58
C ALA A 136 7.60 9.08 15.76
N ALA A 137 7.74 8.57 16.98
CA ALA A 137 7.54 9.37 18.19
C ALA A 137 8.59 10.51 18.33
N ALA A 138 9.82 10.31 17.89
CA ALA A 138 10.83 11.35 17.85
C ALA A 138 10.48 12.44 16.82
N PHE A 139 10.01 12.05 15.65
CA PHE A 139 9.55 12.99 14.61
C PHE A 139 8.36 13.82 15.10
N GLU A 140 7.34 13.19 15.69
CA GLU A 140 6.14 13.88 16.19
C GLU A 140 6.45 14.89 17.33
N LYS A 141 7.50 14.65 18.12
CA LYS A 141 7.95 15.61 19.13
C LYS A 141 8.69 16.81 18.54
N GLY A 142 9.33 16.63 17.40
CA GLY A 142 10.12 17.68 16.74
C GLY A 142 9.35 18.53 15.74
N VAL A 143 8.19 18.10 15.32
CA VAL A 143 7.40 18.75 14.26
C VAL A 143 5.95 18.93 14.71
N ASP A 144 5.48 20.17 14.72
CA ASP A 144 4.06 20.48 14.99
C ASP A 144 3.22 20.27 13.72
N TRP A 145 3.08 19.02 13.32
CA TRP A 145 2.26 18.64 12.16
C TRP A 145 0.77 18.95 12.33
N LYS A 146 0.29 19.12 13.60
CA LYS A 146 -1.11 19.47 13.91
C LYS A 146 -1.43 20.92 13.57
N SER A 147 -0.42 21.77 13.47
CA SER A 147 -0.60 23.17 13.04
C SER A 147 -0.73 23.31 11.53
N LEU A 148 -0.37 22.27 10.77
CA LEU A 148 -0.50 22.24 9.31
C LEU A 148 -1.98 22.15 8.94
N LYS A 149 -2.47 23.13 8.19
CA LYS A 149 -3.86 23.15 7.69
C LYS A 149 -3.84 22.91 6.20
N ALA A 150 -4.63 21.93 5.75
CA ALA A 150 -4.95 21.79 4.35
C ALA A 150 -5.74 23.02 3.88
N GLY A 151 -5.41 23.54 2.70
CA GLY A 151 -6.09 24.65 2.08
C GLY A 151 -7.48 24.30 1.54
#